data_aeb121bce0d568a455c67f0d1b3a5675
#
_entry.id   aeb121bce0d568a455c67f0d1b3a5675
#
_cell.length_a   1.000
_cell.length_b   1.000
_cell.length_c   1.000
_cell.angle_alpha   90.00
_cell.angle_beta   90.00
_cell.angle_gamma   90.00
#
_symmetry.space_group_name_H-M   'P 1'
#
loop_
_entity.id
_entity.type
_entity.pdbx_description
1 polymer ?
#
loop_
_entity_poly.entity_id
_entity_poly.type
_entity_poly.pdbx_seq_one_letter_code
_entity_poly.pdbx_strand_id
1 'polypeptide(L)'
;MRNINRITTIAFLAIMLSACSMLAPQTVWIDVRSLDEYNEDHISNTEHIPHLEIAAQISDLDLDKDTSIKLFCRSGVRAGLAQTVLQDLGYTNVENVGGIADARVVLSQ
;
A
#
# COMPACT_ATOMS: atom_id res chain seq x y z
N MET A 1 29.17 -50.97 -16.94
CA MET A 1 29.18 -50.51 -16.56
C MET A 1 28.96 -49.41 -16.47
N ARG A 2 28.53 -48.77 -16.52
CA ARG A 2 28.35 -47.95 -16.46
C ARG A 2 27.80 -47.00 -16.05
N ASN A 3 27.55 -46.25 -15.68
CA ASN A 3 27.40 -45.25 -15.28
C ASN A 3 26.49 -44.40 -15.60
N ILE A 4 25.81 -44.32 -15.51
CA ILE A 4 24.88 -43.66 -15.89
C ILE A 4 24.33 -42.63 -15.11
N ASN A 5 24.44 -42.43 -14.14
CA ASN A 5 23.85 -41.62 -13.35
C ASN A 5 24.17 -40.24 -13.38
N ARG A 6 24.38 -39.64 -14.22
CA ARG A 6 24.74 -38.42 -14.11
C ARG A 6 23.77 -37.54 -14.55
N ILE A 7 22.68 -37.52 -14.60
CA ILE A 7 21.87 -36.72 -15.18
C ILE A 7 20.92 -35.99 -14.39
N THR A 8 20.81 -36.11 -13.21
CA THR A 8 19.68 -35.67 -12.59
C THR A 8 19.81 -34.41 -11.86
N THR A 9 20.81 -33.65 -12.02
CA THR A 9 20.96 -32.62 -11.09
C THR A 9 20.67 -31.28 -11.63
N ILE A 10 20.13 -31.14 -12.77
CA ILE A 10 20.02 -29.85 -13.31
C ILE A 10 18.70 -29.21 -13.21
N ALA A 11 17.72 -29.89 -12.80
CA ALA A 11 16.41 -29.36 -12.92
C ALA A 11 15.94 -28.42 -11.83
N PHE A 12 16.68 -28.27 -10.81
CA PHE A 12 16.17 -27.53 -9.72
C PHE A 12 16.45 -26.06 -9.72
N LEU A 13 17.29 -25.57 -10.52
CA LEU A 13 17.67 -24.19 -10.42
C LEU A 13 16.69 -23.24 -11.03
N ALA A 14 15.81 -23.68 -11.87
CA ALA A 14 14.97 -22.78 -12.61
C ALA A 14 13.80 -22.22 -11.83
N ILE A 15 13.46 -22.84 -10.72
CA ILE A 15 12.26 -22.46 -10.05
C ILE A 15 12.39 -21.22 -9.19
N MET A 16 13.58 -20.90 -8.79
CA MET A 16 13.73 -19.80 -7.88
C MET A 16 13.62 -18.43 -8.54
N LEU A 17 13.74 -18.36 -9.83
CA LEU A 17 13.70 -17.08 -10.48
C LEU A 17 12.32 -16.52 -10.69
N SER A 18 11.32 -17.34 -10.73
CA SER A 18 9.99 -16.81 -11.00
C SER A 18 9.36 -16.16 -9.79
N ALA A 19 9.87 -16.41 -8.60
CA ALA A 19 9.29 -15.80 -7.42
C ALA A 19 9.58 -14.31 -7.32
N CYS A 20 10.68 -13.86 -7.87
CA CYS A 20 11.04 -12.46 -7.76
C CYS A 20 10.20 -11.56 -8.64
N SER A 21 9.68 -12.07 -9.72
CA SER A 21 8.90 -11.26 -10.61
C SER A 21 7.49 -11.02 -10.11
N MET A 22 7.10 -11.68 -9.03
CA MET A 22 5.77 -11.48 -8.50
C MET A 22 5.70 -10.37 -7.48
N LEU A 23 6.80 -9.76 -7.14
CA LEU A 23 6.81 -8.72 -6.14
C LEU A 23 6.60 -7.37 -6.81
N ALA A 24 5.40 -7.10 -7.20
CA ALA A 24 5.07 -5.82 -7.78
C ALA A 24 4.89 -4.79 -6.67
N PRO A 25 5.21 -3.52 -6.92
CA PRO A 25 4.95 -2.46 -5.95
C PRO A 25 3.47 -2.41 -5.63
N GLN A 26 3.16 -2.26 -4.37
CA GLN A 26 1.78 -2.21 -3.90
C GLN A 26 1.42 -0.78 -3.57
N THR A 27 0.21 -0.38 -3.90
CA THR A 27 -0.33 0.89 -3.46
C THR A 27 -0.92 0.71 -2.07
N VAL A 28 -0.60 1.61 -1.19
CA VAL A 28 -1.13 1.61 0.16
C VAL A 28 -2.27 2.62 0.23
N TRP A 29 -3.45 2.16 0.61
CA TRP A 29 -4.62 3.01 0.76
C TRP A 29 -4.81 3.32 2.24
N ILE A 30 -4.96 4.58 2.57
CA ILE A 30 -5.10 5.01 3.97
C ILE A 30 -6.36 5.85 4.11
N ASP A 31 -7.25 5.39 4.97
CA ASP A 31 -8.44 6.11 5.41
C ASP A 31 -8.00 7.04 6.53
N VAL A 32 -8.10 8.35 6.31
CA VAL A 32 -7.66 9.33 7.31
C VAL A 32 -8.85 9.95 8.06
N ARG A 33 -10.00 9.29 8.02
CA ARG A 33 -11.18 9.75 8.76
C ARG A 33 -11.03 9.41 10.24
N SER A 34 -11.95 9.91 11.04
CA SER A 34 -11.97 9.61 12.47
C SER A 34 -12.27 8.13 12.72
N LEU A 35 -11.96 7.67 13.91
CA LEU A 35 -12.27 6.30 14.31
C LEU A 35 -13.77 6.03 14.29
N ASP A 36 -14.58 6.99 14.70
CA ASP A 36 -16.03 6.82 14.71
C ASP A 36 -16.57 6.61 13.29
N GLU A 37 -16.09 7.41 12.33
CA GLU A 37 -16.49 7.25 10.94
C GLU A 37 -16.04 5.89 10.39
N TYR A 38 -14.83 5.50 10.72
CA TYR A 38 -14.29 4.21 10.27
C TYR A 38 -15.11 3.05 10.83
N ASN A 39 -15.53 3.15 12.10
CA ASN A 39 -16.29 2.08 12.72
C ASN A 39 -17.71 1.98 12.16
N GLU A 40 -18.26 3.08 11.68
CA GLU A 40 -19.59 3.03 11.06
C GLU A 40 -19.54 2.31 9.73
N ASP A 41 -18.51 2.54 8.95
CA ASP A 41 -18.41 2.00 7.61
C ASP A 41 -17.01 2.25 7.09
N HIS A 42 -16.37 1.26 6.51
CA HIS A 42 -15.02 1.42 5.96
C HIS A 42 -14.80 0.46 4.78
N ILE A 43 -13.73 0.69 4.07
CA ILE A 43 -13.35 -0.14 2.92
C ILE A 43 -12.36 -1.19 3.42
N SER A 44 -12.61 -2.45 3.09
CA SER A 44 -11.70 -3.54 3.45
C SER A 44 -10.33 -3.35 2.83
N ASN A 45 -9.33 -3.86 3.50
CA ASN A 45 -7.95 -3.86 3.01
C ASN A 45 -7.35 -2.48 2.85
N THR A 46 -7.80 -1.52 3.63
CA THR A 46 -7.19 -0.20 3.73
C THR A 46 -6.66 0.00 5.14
N GLU A 47 -5.63 0.80 5.25
CA GLU A 47 -5.11 1.18 6.56
C GLU A 47 -5.99 2.30 7.13
N HIS A 48 -6.07 2.38 8.44
CA HIS A 48 -6.76 3.48 9.10
C HIS A 48 -5.80 4.28 9.96
N ILE A 49 -5.55 5.51 9.57
CA ILE A 49 -4.74 6.44 10.36
C ILE A 49 -5.42 7.80 10.28
N PRO A 50 -6.08 8.27 11.34
CA PRO A 50 -6.73 9.58 11.33
C PRO A 50 -5.74 10.67 10.95
N HIS A 51 -6.21 11.69 10.24
CA HIS A 51 -5.31 12.68 9.64
C HIS A 51 -4.43 13.41 10.66
N LEU A 52 -4.90 13.60 11.88
CA LEU A 52 -4.09 14.26 12.91
C LEU A 52 -3.00 13.35 13.47
N GLU A 53 -3.07 12.05 13.21
CA GLU A 53 -2.10 11.09 13.70
C GLU A 53 -1.15 10.61 12.62
N ILE A 54 -1.32 11.10 11.37
CA ILE A 54 -0.56 10.57 10.26
C ILE A 54 0.94 10.78 10.43
N ALA A 55 1.35 11.93 10.95
CA ALA A 55 2.77 12.24 11.12
C ALA A 55 3.43 11.26 12.09
N ALA A 56 2.72 10.89 13.15
CA ALA A 56 3.29 10.01 14.18
C ALA A 56 3.21 8.54 13.78
N GLN A 57 2.20 8.15 13.03
CA GLN A 57 1.94 6.73 12.79
C GLN A 57 2.38 6.21 11.44
N ILE A 58 2.69 7.08 10.48
CA ILE A 58 3.04 6.60 9.15
C ILE A 58 4.29 5.72 9.17
N SER A 59 5.22 5.99 10.07
CA SER A 59 6.45 5.19 10.15
C SER A 59 6.18 3.75 10.60
N ASP A 60 5.06 3.50 11.26
CA ASP A 60 4.73 2.15 11.68
C ASP A 60 4.46 1.23 10.49
N LEU A 61 4.13 1.78 9.35
CA LEU A 61 3.91 0.99 8.14
C LEU A 61 5.20 0.64 7.42
N ASP A 62 6.31 1.23 7.83
CA ASP A 62 7.63 0.91 7.27
C ASP A 62 7.67 0.98 5.74
N LEU A 63 7.13 2.04 5.18
CA LEU A 63 7.05 2.21 3.73
C LEU A 63 8.27 2.93 3.18
N ASP A 64 8.66 2.58 1.96
CA ASP A 64 9.65 3.35 1.23
C ASP A 64 9.09 4.73 0.90
N LYS A 65 9.95 5.70 0.76
CA LYS A 65 9.52 7.08 0.51
C LYS A 65 8.86 7.27 -0.85
N ASP A 66 9.08 6.37 -1.79
CA ASP A 66 8.44 6.43 -3.10
C ASP A 66 7.25 5.49 -3.23
N THR A 67 6.84 4.85 -2.17
CA THR A 67 5.66 3.99 -2.19
C THR A 67 4.43 4.79 -2.63
N SER A 68 3.61 4.21 -3.48
CA SER A 68 2.36 4.82 -3.89
C SER A 68 1.38 4.80 -2.71
N ILE A 69 1.03 5.98 -2.22
CA ILE A 69 0.10 6.14 -1.10
C ILE A 69 -1.13 6.90 -1.60
N LYS A 70 -2.30 6.34 -1.38
CA LYS A 70 -3.55 7.00 -1.74
C LYS A 70 -4.34 7.24 -0.47
N LEU A 71 -4.73 8.49 -0.28
CA LEU A 71 -5.43 8.94 0.92
C LEU A 71 -6.86 9.31 0.58
N PHE A 72 -7.77 9.02 1.48
CA PHE A 72 -9.14 9.48 1.35
C PHE A 72 -9.74 9.79 2.72
N CYS A 73 -10.72 10.66 2.73
CA CYS A 73 -11.49 10.97 3.92
C CYS A 73 -12.97 11.00 3.54
N ARG A 74 -13.75 11.91 4.08
CA ARG A 74 -15.16 11.99 3.72
C ARG A 74 -15.35 12.79 2.44
N SER A 75 -14.61 13.90 2.28
CA SER A 75 -14.76 14.80 1.15
C SER A 75 -13.44 15.25 0.55
N GLY A 76 -12.32 14.82 1.07
CA GLY A 76 -11.01 15.16 0.53
C GLY A 76 -10.23 16.22 1.30
N VAL A 77 -10.87 16.96 2.20
CA VAL A 77 -10.18 18.05 2.91
C VAL A 77 -9.11 17.51 3.87
N ARG A 78 -9.49 16.57 4.71
CA ARG A 78 -8.54 15.96 5.66
C ARG A 78 -7.46 15.17 4.95
N ALA A 79 -7.82 14.51 3.83
CA ALA A 79 -6.85 13.80 3.01
C ALA A 79 -5.83 14.77 2.42
N GLY A 80 -6.25 15.98 2.05
CA GLY A 80 -5.32 17.00 1.57
C GLY A 80 -4.35 17.46 2.64
N LEU A 81 -4.82 17.60 3.88
CA LEU A 81 -3.95 17.96 4.99
C LEU A 81 -2.94 16.83 5.26
N ALA A 82 -3.39 15.59 5.26
CA ALA A 82 -2.51 14.46 5.45
C ALA A 82 -1.49 14.34 4.32
N GLN A 83 -1.90 14.62 3.09
CA GLN A 83 -1.00 14.60 1.94
C GLN A 83 0.17 15.58 2.15
N THR A 84 -0.13 16.78 2.57
CA THR A 84 0.91 17.79 2.83
C THR A 84 1.87 17.31 3.91
N VAL A 85 1.36 16.74 4.98
CA VAL A 85 2.20 16.21 6.05
C VAL A 85 3.12 15.13 5.54
N LEU A 86 2.60 14.19 4.76
CA LEU A 86 3.42 13.09 4.22
C LEU A 86 4.48 13.61 3.25
N GLN A 87 4.13 14.59 2.42
CA GLN A 87 5.10 15.19 1.50
C GLN A 87 6.22 15.89 2.28
N ASP A 88 5.88 16.58 3.35
CA ASP A 88 6.87 17.22 4.19
C ASP A 88 7.78 16.20 4.88
N LEU A 89 7.29 15.00 5.12
CA LEU A 89 8.08 13.92 5.69
C LEU A 89 8.93 13.18 4.66
N GLY A 90 8.83 13.56 3.40
CA GLY A 90 9.68 13.00 2.34
C GLY A 90 9.01 11.94 1.47
N TYR A 91 7.72 11.66 1.67
CA TYR A 91 7.01 10.73 0.80
C TYR A 91 6.70 11.42 -0.53
N THR A 92 7.12 10.82 -1.64
CA THR A 92 7.11 11.49 -2.94
C THR A 92 5.95 11.07 -3.84
N ASN A 93 5.17 10.09 -3.45
CA ASN A 93 4.13 9.55 -4.33
C ASN A 93 2.82 9.42 -3.55
N VAL A 94 2.26 10.56 -3.16
CA VAL A 94 1.08 10.62 -2.31
C VAL A 94 -0.04 11.31 -3.06
N GLU A 95 -1.19 10.68 -3.14
CA GLU A 95 -2.34 11.20 -3.85
C GLU A 95 -3.53 11.35 -2.91
N ASN A 96 -4.23 12.46 -3.01
CA ASN A 96 -5.50 12.66 -2.34
C ASN A 96 -6.60 12.23 -3.32
N VAL A 97 -7.25 11.12 -3.03
CA VAL A 97 -8.28 10.56 -3.92
C VAL A 97 -9.62 11.27 -3.72
N GLY A 98 -9.80 11.94 -2.60
CA GLY A 98 -11.06 12.63 -2.31
C GLY A 98 -11.80 11.98 -1.17
N GLY A 99 -13.05 11.65 -1.40
CA GLY A 99 -13.89 11.04 -0.38
C GLY A 99 -13.91 9.52 -0.46
N ILE A 100 -14.50 8.91 0.56
CA ILE A 100 -14.63 7.45 0.58
C ILE A 100 -15.45 6.95 -0.61
N ALA A 101 -16.41 7.73 -1.10
CA ALA A 101 -17.17 7.36 -2.28
C ALA A 101 -16.27 7.29 -3.52
N ASP A 102 -15.35 8.26 -3.64
CA ASP A 102 -14.40 8.27 -4.75
C ASP A 102 -13.44 7.08 -4.66
N ALA A 103 -12.99 6.78 -3.45
CA ALA A 103 -12.10 5.65 -3.23
C ALA A 103 -12.79 4.33 -3.61
N ARG A 104 -14.07 4.19 -3.29
CA ARG A 104 -14.81 2.99 -3.66
C ARG A 104 -14.91 2.81 -5.17
N VAL A 105 -15.08 3.89 -5.90
CA VAL A 105 -15.15 3.81 -7.36
C VAL A 105 -13.82 3.31 -7.92
N VAL A 106 -12.71 3.86 -7.43
CA VAL A 106 -11.39 3.44 -7.92
C VAL A 106 -11.11 1.99 -7.55
N LEU A 107 -11.42 1.59 -6.33
CA LEU A 107 -11.12 0.25 -5.85
C LEU A 107 -12.02 -0.82 -6.44
N SER A 108 -13.13 -0.45 -7.03
CA SER A 108 -14.05 -1.40 -7.65
C SER A 108 -13.70 -1.70 -9.11
N GLN A 109 -12.72 -1.04 -9.68
CA GLN A 109 -12.36 -1.22 -11.10
C GLN A 109 -11.43 -2.39 -11.35
#